data_2456a69ea4ab2122843e40ae5a8f89a9
#
_entry.id   2456a69ea4ab2122843e40ae5a8f89a9
#
_cell.length_a   1.000
_cell.length_b   1.000
_cell.length_c   1.000
_cell.angle_alpha   90.00
_cell.angle_beta   90.00
_cell.angle_gamma   90.00
#
_symmetry.space_group_name_H-M   'P 1'
#
loop_
_entity.id
_entity.type
_entity.pdbx_description
1 polymer ?
#
loop_
_entity_poly.entity_id
_entity_poly.type
_entity_poly.pdbx_seq_one_letter_code
_entity_poly.pdbx_strand_id
1 'polypeptide(L)'
;QAMEGNLIKMQSSIDSTRQNLCLMTDWDYNAQPEIREIPAPDLNRIAAMNPEVDKQTAVNNNYDLIYGKMAYENMVSGSSKENQGRTNADKEQSIRSSIDSLYRTVIQKQTEWESAQAAYTTAAANMGAADRKKQLGMLGNLEYLQQQSAYVQAESNVKIAQLALLQAIETYEWAVKGYIA
;
A
#
# COMPACT_ATOMS: atom_id res chain seq x y z
N GLN A 1 -28.11 13.14 -11.09
CA GLN A 1 -27.15 14.21 -11.47
C GLN A 1 -25.87 14.17 -10.63
N ALA A 2 -25.91 14.21 -9.29
CA ALA A 2 -24.69 14.14 -8.45
C ALA A 2 -23.95 12.80 -8.57
N MET A 3 -24.68 11.69 -8.60
CA MET A 3 -24.12 10.37 -8.81
C MET A 3 -23.50 10.18 -10.20
N GLU A 4 -24.16 10.64 -11.24
CA GLU A 4 -23.66 10.61 -12.61
C GLU A 4 -22.35 11.43 -12.74
N GLY A 5 -22.32 12.62 -12.13
CA GLY A 5 -21.11 13.44 -12.11
C GLY A 5 -19.93 12.76 -11.40
N ASN A 6 -20.19 11.99 -10.33
CA ASN A 6 -19.16 11.24 -9.64
C ASN A 6 -18.67 10.05 -10.47
N LEU A 7 -19.55 9.34 -11.17
CA LEU A 7 -19.18 8.25 -12.07
C LEU A 7 -18.29 8.75 -13.21
N ILE A 8 -18.63 9.87 -13.83
CA ILE A 8 -17.81 10.49 -14.89
C ILE A 8 -16.41 10.86 -14.37
N LYS A 9 -16.31 11.46 -13.17
CA LYS A 9 -15.03 11.79 -12.56
C LYS A 9 -14.20 10.54 -12.26
N MET A 10 -14.82 9.49 -11.73
CA MET A 10 -14.13 8.22 -11.47
C MET A 10 -13.63 7.59 -12.77
N GLN A 11 -14.44 7.57 -13.81
CA GLN A 11 -14.02 7.05 -15.12
C GLN A 11 -12.85 7.84 -15.69
N SER A 12 -12.91 9.17 -15.66
CA SER A 12 -11.81 10.04 -16.10
C SER A 12 -10.52 9.77 -15.30
N SER A 13 -10.63 9.55 -13.98
CA SER A 13 -9.48 9.21 -13.14
C SER A 13 -8.87 7.86 -13.49
N ILE A 14 -9.71 6.86 -13.76
CA ILE A 14 -9.27 5.52 -14.20
C ILE A 14 -8.53 5.63 -15.54
N ASP A 15 -9.10 6.36 -16.51
CA ASP A 15 -8.50 6.53 -17.83
C ASP A 15 -7.15 7.25 -17.74
N SER A 16 -7.06 8.32 -16.94
CA SER A 16 -5.80 9.03 -16.70
C SER A 16 -4.74 8.14 -16.04
N THR A 17 -5.13 7.33 -15.05
CA THR A 17 -4.21 6.42 -14.36
C THR A 17 -3.70 5.34 -15.33
N ARG A 18 -4.59 4.80 -16.17
CA ARG A 18 -4.22 3.82 -17.20
C ARG A 18 -3.25 4.40 -18.22
N GLN A 19 -3.50 5.61 -18.71
CA GLN A 19 -2.62 6.30 -19.64
C GLN A 19 -1.24 6.54 -19.03
N ASN A 20 -1.17 6.97 -17.77
CA ASN A 20 0.10 7.12 -17.05
C ASN A 20 0.84 5.78 -16.92
N LEU A 21 0.14 4.69 -16.63
CA LEU A 21 0.74 3.36 -16.59
C LEU A 21 1.33 2.96 -17.94
N CYS A 22 0.60 3.19 -19.03
CA CYS A 22 1.09 2.91 -20.38
C CYS A 22 2.37 3.70 -20.70
N LEU A 23 2.40 4.99 -20.33
CA LEU A 23 3.59 5.85 -20.52
C LEU A 23 4.78 5.36 -19.67
N MET A 24 4.55 4.94 -18.43
CA MET A 24 5.62 4.45 -17.54
C MET A 24 6.18 3.10 -17.96
N THR A 25 5.40 2.29 -18.67
CA THR A 25 5.77 0.93 -19.10
C THR A 25 6.16 0.85 -20.56
N ASP A 26 6.24 2.00 -21.26
CA ASP A 26 6.52 2.09 -22.70
C ASP A 26 5.52 1.29 -23.57
N TRP A 27 4.27 1.20 -23.10
CA TRP A 27 3.17 0.62 -23.86
C TRP A 27 2.50 1.69 -24.71
N ASP A 28 1.74 1.26 -25.74
CA ASP A 28 0.94 2.19 -26.54
C ASP A 28 0.00 3.00 -25.64
N TYR A 29 -0.08 4.31 -25.85
CA TYR A 29 -0.88 5.23 -25.03
C TYR A 29 -2.35 4.82 -24.94
N ASN A 30 -2.88 4.22 -26.00
CA ASN A 30 -4.26 3.75 -26.07
C ASN A 30 -4.41 2.27 -25.69
N ALA A 31 -3.33 1.60 -25.25
CA ALA A 31 -3.43 0.22 -24.81
C ALA A 31 -4.43 0.08 -23.67
N GLN A 32 -5.17 -1.01 -23.70
CA GLN A 32 -6.14 -1.38 -22.66
C GLN A 32 -5.65 -2.65 -21.96
N PRO A 33 -4.68 -2.51 -21.03
CA PRO A 33 -4.19 -3.65 -20.29
C PRO A 33 -5.30 -4.27 -19.46
N GLU A 34 -5.37 -5.59 -19.46
CA GLU A 34 -6.27 -6.32 -18.58
C GLU A 34 -5.76 -6.21 -17.14
N ILE A 35 -6.54 -5.57 -16.29
CA ILE A 35 -6.24 -5.47 -14.86
C ILE A 35 -6.80 -6.74 -14.18
N ARG A 36 -5.90 -7.59 -13.71
CA ARG A 36 -6.27 -8.80 -12.99
C ARG A 36 -6.75 -8.49 -11.57
N GLU A 37 -7.37 -9.49 -10.94
CA GLU A 37 -7.73 -9.37 -9.53
C GLU A 37 -6.50 -9.13 -8.65
N ILE A 38 -6.71 -8.37 -7.57
CA ILE A 38 -5.66 -8.09 -6.59
C ILE A 38 -5.24 -9.42 -5.94
N PRO A 39 -3.95 -9.81 -6.00
CA PRO A 39 -3.51 -11.05 -5.38
C PRO A 39 -3.71 -11.03 -3.87
N ALA A 40 -3.96 -12.18 -3.27
CA ALA A 40 -4.03 -12.30 -1.81
C ALA A 40 -2.68 -11.90 -1.19
N PRO A 41 -2.67 -11.17 -0.06
CA PRO A 41 -1.44 -10.84 0.63
C PRO A 41 -0.75 -12.10 1.13
N ASP A 42 0.56 -12.22 0.85
CA ASP A 42 1.37 -13.30 1.40
C ASP A 42 1.85 -12.91 2.82
N LEU A 43 1.18 -13.44 3.83
CA LEU A 43 1.52 -13.17 5.22
C LEU A 43 2.89 -13.74 5.64
N ASN A 44 3.45 -14.71 4.89
CA ASN A 44 4.79 -15.20 5.17
C ASN A 44 5.86 -14.13 4.90
N ARG A 45 5.61 -13.22 3.94
CA ARG A 45 6.50 -12.07 3.71
C ARG A 45 6.57 -11.18 4.95
N ILE A 46 5.43 -10.93 5.61
CA ILE A 46 5.38 -10.12 6.84
C ILE A 46 6.09 -10.85 7.99
N ALA A 47 5.84 -12.14 8.15
CA ALA A 47 6.48 -12.95 9.17
C ALA A 47 8.01 -13.07 9.00
N ALA A 48 8.51 -12.92 7.78
CA ALA A 48 9.95 -12.94 7.48
C ALA A 48 10.65 -11.59 7.73
N MET A 49 9.91 -10.50 7.92
CA MET A 49 10.47 -9.17 8.17
C MET A 49 11.18 -9.13 9.54
N ASN A 50 12.41 -8.64 9.53
CA ASN A 50 13.19 -8.43 10.76
C ASN A 50 13.79 -7.02 10.75
N PRO A 51 13.09 -6.02 11.34
CA PRO A 51 13.52 -4.63 11.30
C PRO A 51 14.95 -4.41 11.78
N GLU A 52 15.44 -5.18 12.76
CA GLU A 52 16.81 -5.01 13.28
C GLU A 52 17.88 -5.40 12.25
N VAL A 53 17.66 -6.48 11.51
CA VAL A 53 18.55 -6.91 10.42
C VAL A 53 18.35 -6.03 9.20
N ASP A 54 17.10 -5.71 8.88
CA ASP A 54 16.70 -4.98 7.68
C ASP A 54 17.20 -3.53 7.69
N LYS A 55 17.28 -2.88 8.87
CA LYS A 55 17.93 -1.56 9.04
C LYS A 55 19.37 -1.58 8.53
N GLN A 56 20.13 -2.61 8.92
CA GLN A 56 21.54 -2.69 8.53
C GLN A 56 21.65 -2.97 7.02
N THR A 57 20.78 -3.81 6.50
CA THR A 57 20.71 -4.11 5.06
C THR A 57 20.38 -2.85 4.26
N ALA A 58 19.37 -2.07 4.69
CA ALA A 58 18.98 -0.82 4.04
C ALA A 58 20.11 0.23 4.05
N VAL A 59 20.81 0.38 5.19
CA VAL A 59 21.98 1.26 5.32
C VAL A 59 23.08 0.86 4.35
N ASN A 60 23.36 -0.43 4.22
CA ASN A 60 24.40 -0.94 3.34
C ASN A 60 24.04 -0.83 1.84
N ASN A 61 22.76 -0.83 1.51
CA ASN A 61 22.26 -0.77 0.14
C ASN A 61 21.93 0.64 -0.33
N ASN A 62 21.85 1.63 0.57
CA ASN A 62 21.44 2.97 0.17
C ASN A 62 22.55 3.67 -0.61
N TYR A 63 22.29 3.94 -1.89
CA TYR A 63 23.24 4.50 -2.84
C TYR A 63 23.81 5.85 -2.40
N ASP A 64 22.97 6.75 -1.93
CA ASP A 64 23.40 8.08 -1.51
C ASP A 64 24.34 8.03 -0.30
N LEU A 65 24.06 7.11 0.63
CA LEU A 65 24.93 6.93 1.81
C LEU A 65 26.25 6.30 1.42
N ILE A 66 26.25 5.33 0.51
CA ILE A 66 27.47 4.73 -0.05
C ILE A 66 28.33 5.83 -0.71
N TYR A 67 27.72 6.65 -1.57
CA TYR A 67 28.40 7.76 -2.23
C TYR A 67 28.93 8.79 -1.22
N GLY A 68 28.12 9.14 -0.22
CA GLY A 68 28.51 10.06 0.86
C GLY A 68 29.69 9.55 1.69
N LYS A 69 29.76 8.24 1.96
CA LYS A 69 30.89 7.59 2.64
C LYS A 69 32.15 7.60 1.77
N MET A 70 32.05 7.29 0.48
CA MET A 70 33.16 7.39 -0.47
C MET A 70 33.68 8.83 -0.59
N ALA A 71 32.78 9.82 -0.64
CA ALA A 71 33.18 11.22 -0.66
C ALA A 71 33.93 11.60 0.62
N TYR A 72 33.46 11.17 1.79
CA TYR A 72 34.12 11.39 3.08
C TYR A 72 35.54 10.82 3.12
N GLU A 73 35.75 9.61 2.62
CA GLU A 73 37.07 8.96 2.57
C GLU A 73 38.06 9.73 1.71
N ASN A 74 37.60 10.30 0.59
CA ASN A 74 38.42 11.05 -0.35
C ASN A 74 38.69 12.51 0.10
N MET A 75 38.03 13.03 1.13
CA MET A 75 38.25 14.38 1.63
C MET A 75 39.51 14.46 2.52
N VAL A 76 40.28 15.53 2.35
CA VAL A 76 41.33 15.90 3.27
C VAL A 76 40.71 16.36 4.61
N SER A 77 41.45 16.28 5.70
CA SER A 77 40.99 16.77 7.02
C SER A 77 40.53 18.22 7.00
N GLY A 78 39.53 18.54 7.81
CA GLY A 78 38.98 19.90 7.97
C GLY A 78 37.49 19.91 8.15
N SER A 79 36.92 21.10 8.30
CA SER A 79 35.48 21.30 8.57
C SER A 79 34.56 20.66 7.52
N SER A 80 34.97 20.63 6.25
CA SER A 80 34.20 19.98 5.19
C SER A 80 34.07 18.45 5.40
N LYS A 81 35.17 17.80 5.81
CA LYS A 81 35.16 16.36 6.11
C LYS A 81 34.29 16.06 7.35
N GLU A 82 34.40 16.88 8.38
CA GLU A 82 33.55 16.74 9.58
C GLU A 82 32.08 16.91 9.25
N ASN A 83 31.73 17.90 8.43
CA ASN A 83 30.35 18.12 7.99
C ASN A 83 29.83 16.94 7.16
N GLN A 84 30.64 16.39 6.24
CA GLN A 84 30.25 15.19 5.48
C GLN A 84 30.03 13.99 6.41
N GLY A 85 30.89 13.83 7.42
CA GLY A 85 30.73 12.79 8.43
C GLY A 85 29.42 12.89 9.20
N ARG A 86 29.02 14.10 9.62
CA ARG A 86 27.73 14.36 10.27
C ARG A 86 26.56 14.07 9.34
N THR A 87 26.63 14.55 8.09
CA THR A 87 25.60 14.29 7.07
C THR A 87 25.40 12.79 6.86
N ASN A 88 26.48 12.01 6.77
CA ASN A 88 26.40 10.56 6.64
C ASN A 88 25.75 9.90 7.86
N ALA A 89 26.09 10.34 9.08
CA ALA A 89 25.52 9.82 10.32
C ALA A 89 24.02 10.13 10.41
N ASP A 90 23.62 11.36 10.09
CA ASP A 90 22.23 11.79 10.08
C ASP A 90 21.40 10.99 9.03
N LYS A 91 21.99 10.75 7.85
CA LYS A 91 21.35 9.95 6.82
C LYS A 91 21.20 8.50 7.24
N GLU A 92 22.22 7.91 7.85
CA GLU A 92 22.13 6.55 8.40
C GLU A 92 21.02 6.44 9.44
N GLN A 93 20.93 7.39 10.35
CA GLN A 93 19.86 7.43 11.36
C GLN A 93 18.47 7.60 10.72
N SER A 94 18.35 8.43 9.70
CA SER A 94 17.12 8.61 8.94
C SER A 94 16.67 7.31 8.26
N ILE A 95 17.59 6.58 7.61
CA ILE A 95 17.32 5.29 6.99
C ILE A 95 16.78 4.29 8.03
N ARG A 96 17.47 4.18 9.18
CA ARG A 96 17.05 3.28 10.26
C ARG A 96 15.65 3.61 10.78
N SER A 97 15.38 4.89 11.00
CA SER A 97 14.06 5.38 11.44
C SER A 97 12.97 5.12 10.41
N SER A 98 13.29 5.26 9.11
CA SER A 98 12.36 4.97 8.01
C SER A 98 11.96 3.50 7.98
N ILE A 99 12.91 2.56 8.14
CA ILE A 99 12.61 1.12 8.20
C ILE A 99 11.67 0.80 9.37
N ASP A 100 11.91 1.37 10.58
CA ASP A 100 11.02 1.20 11.72
C ASP A 100 9.61 1.72 11.44
N SER A 101 9.50 2.88 10.82
CA SER A 101 8.21 3.48 10.46
C SER A 101 7.45 2.63 9.44
N LEU A 102 8.14 2.17 8.40
CA LEU A 102 7.56 1.35 7.34
C LEU A 102 7.12 -0.02 7.89
N TYR A 103 7.89 -0.64 8.77
CA TYR A 103 7.46 -1.88 9.43
C TYR A 103 6.18 -1.69 10.23
N ARG A 104 6.10 -0.62 11.05
CA ARG A 104 4.87 -0.30 11.79
C ARG A 104 3.68 -0.09 10.85
N THR A 105 3.90 0.56 9.70
CA THR A 105 2.88 0.75 8.68
C THR A 105 2.40 -0.59 8.14
N VAL A 106 3.28 -1.56 7.87
CA VAL A 106 2.90 -2.91 7.42
C VAL A 106 2.00 -3.58 8.45
N ILE A 107 2.39 -3.59 9.73
CA ILE A 107 1.60 -4.21 10.81
C ILE A 107 0.25 -3.52 10.98
N GLN A 108 0.20 -2.19 10.87
CA GLN A 108 -1.06 -1.44 10.90
C GLN A 108 -1.97 -1.85 9.73
N LYS A 109 -1.44 -1.90 8.50
CA LYS A 109 -2.22 -2.27 7.31
C LYS A 109 -2.68 -3.72 7.35
N GLN A 110 -1.91 -4.62 7.93
CA GLN A 110 -2.35 -5.99 8.20
C GLN A 110 -3.57 -6.00 9.13
N THR A 111 -3.53 -5.28 10.24
CA THR A 111 -4.65 -5.19 11.19
C THR A 111 -5.89 -4.57 10.55
N GLU A 112 -5.72 -3.53 9.72
CA GLU A 112 -6.81 -2.90 8.98
C GLU A 112 -7.45 -3.89 7.99
N TRP A 113 -6.65 -4.67 7.27
CA TRP A 113 -7.15 -5.69 6.34
C TRP A 113 -7.89 -6.83 7.07
N GLU A 114 -7.35 -7.35 8.17
CA GLU A 114 -8.01 -8.37 8.99
C GLU A 114 -9.36 -7.87 9.54
N SER A 115 -9.42 -6.62 10.00
CA SER A 115 -10.65 -5.97 10.45
C SER A 115 -11.67 -5.82 9.31
N ALA A 116 -11.23 -5.43 8.12
CA ALA A 116 -12.09 -5.31 6.95
C ALA A 116 -12.65 -6.69 6.53
N GLN A 117 -11.86 -7.75 6.60
CA GLN A 117 -12.32 -9.12 6.35
C GLN A 117 -13.38 -9.58 7.34
N ALA A 118 -13.20 -9.29 8.63
CA ALA A 118 -14.21 -9.61 9.66
C ALA A 118 -15.53 -8.85 9.41
N ALA A 119 -15.44 -7.56 9.06
CA ALA A 119 -16.60 -6.75 8.71
C ALA A 119 -17.33 -7.29 7.47
N TYR A 120 -16.60 -7.69 6.42
CA TYR A 120 -17.16 -8.32 5.23
C TYR A 120 -17.87 -9.64 5.55
N THR A 121 -17.27 -10.49 6.37
CA THR A 121 -17.88 -11.76 6.80
C THR A 121 -19.22 -11.51 7.49
N THR A 122 -19.28 -10.49 8.35
CA THR A 122 -20.52 -10.08 9.03
C THR A 122 -21.55 -9.54 8.04
N ALA A 123 -21.15 -8.68 7.12
CA ALA A 123 -22.02 -8.12 6.10
C ALA A 123 -22.58 -9.20 5.16
N ALA A 124 -21.76 -10.19 4.78
CA ALA A 124 -22.16 -11.33 3.97
C ALA A 124 -23.21 -12.21 4.68
N ALA A 125 -23.02 -12.46 5.97
CA ALA A 125 -24.00 -13.20 6.78
C ALA A 125 -25.33 -12.45 6.87
N ASN A 126 -25.29 -11.13 7.07
CA ASN A 126 -26.49 -10.27 7.13
C ASN A 126 -27.20 -10.24 5.77
N MET A 127 -26.45 -10.14 4.67
CA MET A 127 -27.03 -10.19 3.32
C MET A 127 -27.69 -11.53 3.04
N GLY A 128 -27.08 -12.66 3.39
CA GLY A 128 -27.70 -13.97 3.27
C GLY A 128 -28.96 -14.15 4.12
N ALA A 129 -29.05 -13.49 5.29
CA ALA A 129 -30.27 -13.45 6.08
C ALA A 129 -31.34 -12.56 5.45
N ALA A 130 -30.94 -11.42 4.86
CA ALA A 130 -31.82 -10.51 4.15
C ALA A 130 -32.43 -11.17 2.89
N ASP A 131 -31.63 -11.93 2.13
CA ASP A 131 -32.09 -12.71 0.97
C ASP A 131 -33.20 -13.69 1.35
N ARG A 132 -33.00 -14.47 2.41
CA ARG A 132 -34.02 -15.42 2.91
C ARG A 132 -35.30 -14.72 3.35
N LYS A 133 -35.19 -13.61 4.11
CA LYS A 133 -36.36 -12.82 4.52
C LYS A 133 -37.10 -12.22 3.33
N LYS A 134 -36.36 -11.75 2.32
CA LYS A 134 -36.91 -11.19 1.10
C LYS A 134 -37.70 -12.23 0.31
N GLN A 135 -37.15 -13.45 0.17
CA GLN A 135 -37.82 -14.58 -0.49
C GLN A 135 -39.12 -14.98 0.20
N LEU A 136 -39.19 -14.85 1.53
CA LEU A 136 -40.38 -15.12 2.35
C LEU A 136 -41.37 -13.94 2.39
N GLY A 137 -41.08 -12.83 1.70
CA GLY A 137 -41.92 -11.63 1.73
C GLY A 137 -41.86 -10.87 3.07
N MET A 138 -40.87 -11.17 3.93
CA MET A 138 -40.73 -10.61 5.29
C MET A 138 -39.81 -9.39 5.34
N LEU A 139 -39.26 -8.93 4.23
CA LEU A 139 -38.34 -7.79 4.17
C LEU A 139 -38.77 -6.79 3.09
N GLY A 140 -38.87 -5.53 3.48
CA GLY A 140 -39.18 -4.43 2.56
C GLY A 140 -38.04 -4.16 1.56
N ASN A 141 -38.38 -3.57 0.39
CA ASN A 141 -37.40 -3.26 -0.64
C ASN A 141 -36.30 -2.31 -0.15
N LEU A 142 -36.67 -1.29 0.64
CA LEU A 142 -35.72 -0.31 1.14
C LEU A 142 -34.68 -0.95 2.07
N GLU A 143 -35.15 -1.77 3.01
CA GLU A 143 -34.27 -2.46 3.95
C GLU A 143 -33.36 -3.47 3.26
N TYR A 144 -33.88 -4.19 2.25
CA TYR A 144 -33.08 -5.08 1.41
C TYR A 144 -31.95 -4.33 0.69
N LEU A 145 -32.26 -3.19 0.05
CA LEU A 145 -31.26 -2.36 -0.63
C LEU A 145 -30.22 -1.79 0.33
N GLN A 146 -30.58 -1.48 1.56
CA GLN A 146 -29.64 -1.05 2.59
C GLN A 146 -28.64 -2.16 2.95
N GLN A 147 -29.12 -3.41 3.13
CA GLN A 147 -28.24 -4.56 3.37
C GLN A 147 -27.33 -4.86 2.17
N GLN A 148 -27.86 -4.76 0.96
CA GLN A 148 -27.08 -4.93 -0.25
C GLN A 148 -25.98 -3.84 -0.38
N SER A 149 -26.31 -2.59 -0.08
CA SER A 149 -25.34 -1.51 -0.08
C SER A 149 -24.24 -1.72 0.97
N ALA A 150 -24.60 -2.14 2.17
CA ALA A 150 -23.65 -2.44 3.25
C ALA A 150 -22.70 -3.60 2.87
N TYR A 151 -23.23 -4.63 2.21
CA TYR A 151 -22.44 -5.76 1.72
C TYR A 151 -21.42 -5.32 0.64
N VAL A 152 -21.86 -4.57 -0.38
CA VAL A 152 -20.99 -4.06 -1.44
C VAL A 152 -19.92 -3.12 -0.89
N GLN A 153 -20.29 -2.28 0.08
CA GLN A 153 -19.34 -1.40 0.74
C GLN A 153 -18.27 -2.19 1.51
N ALA A 154 -18.68 -3.22 2.26
CA ALA A 154 -17.74 -4.07 3.00
C ALA A 154 -16.82 -4.85 2.04
N GLU A 155 -17.32 -5.37 0.93
CA GLU A 155 -16.52 -6.01 -0.12
C GLU A 155 -15.46 -5.06 -0.70
N SER A 156 -15.87 -3.83 -1.00
CA SER A 156 -14.97 -2.80 -1.52
C SER A 156 -13.88 -2.44 -0.50
N ASN A 157 -14.25 -2.33 0.78
CA ASN A 157 -13.31 -2.01 1.85
C ASN A 157 -12.23 -3.10 2.02
N VAL A 158 -12.59 -4.39 1.88
CA VAL A 158 -11.60 -5.48 1.91
C VAL A 158 -10.60 -5.32 0.76
N LYS A 159 -11.06 -5.05 -0.46
CA LYS A 159 -10.20 -4.87 -1.64
C LYS A 159 -9.25 -3.67 -1.48
N ILE A 160 -9.77 -2.56 -0.92
CA ILE A 160 -8.96 -1.37 -0.64
C ILE A 160 -7.90 -1.67 0.43
N ALA A 161 -8.29 -2.31 1.53
CA ALA A 161 -7.36 -2.66 2.61
C ALA A 161 -6.31 -3.68 2.14
N GLN A 162 -6.68 -4.64 1.30
CA GLN A 162 -5.79 -5.61 0.68
C GLN A 162 -4.73 -4.92 -0.19
N LEU A 163 -5.15 -3.98 -1.05
CA LEU A 163 -4.23 -3.21 -1.88
C LEU A 163 -3.28 -2.36 -1.03
N ALA A 164 -3.80 -1.71 0.02
CA ALA A 164 -3.00 -0.90 0.92
C ALA A 164 -1.94 -1.74 1.67
N LEU A 165 -2.28 -2.96 2.08
CA LEU A 165 -1.34 -3.89 2.71
C LEU A 165 -0.25 -4.33 1.72
N LEU A 166 -0.62 -4.73 0.50
CA LEU A 166 0.34 -5.09 -0.53
C LEU A 166 1.31 -3.95 -0.83
N GLN A 167 0.79 -2.73 -0.97
CA GLN A 167 1.61 -1.55 -1.19
C GLN A 167 2.58 -1.29 -0.02
N ALA A 168 2.13 -1.46 1.22
CA ALA A 168 2.99 -1.30 2.40
C ALA A 168 4.12 -2.33 2.43
N ILE A 169 3.83 -3.61 2.10
CA ILE A 169 4.82 -4.68 2.00
C ILE A 169 5.87 -4.34 0.93
N GLU A 170 5.44 -3.98 -0.28
CA GLU A 170 6.36 -3.61 -1.36
C GLU A 170 7.22 -2.40 -0.98
N THR A 171 6.63 -1.37 -0.40
CA THR A 171 7.37 -0.17 0.03
C THR A 171 8.44 -0.52 1.07
N TYR A 172 8.13 -1.37 2.05
CA TYR A 172 9.10 -1.85 3.02
C TYR A 172 10.26 -2.61 2.36
N GLU A 173 9.95 -3.57 1.49
CA GLU A 173 10.98 -4.37 0.82
C GLU A 173 11.88 -3.54 -0.10
N TRP A 174 11.32 -2.55 -0.82
CA TRP A 174 12.11 -1.62 -1.60
C TRP A 174 13.00 -0.74 -0.73
N ALA A 175 12.50 -0.31 0.43
CA ALA A 175 13.30 0.43 1.39
C ALA A 175 14.49 -0.40 1.92
N VAL A 176 14.29 -1.68 2.22
CA VAL A 176 15.37 -2.61 2.61
C VAL A 176 16.41 -2.78 1.51
N LYS A 177 15.99 -2.72 0.24
CA LYS A 177 16.89 -2.73 -0.93
C LYS A 177 17.63 -1.40 -1.14
N GLY A 178 17.39 -0.39 -0.28
CA GLY A 178 18.06 0.91 -0.31
C GLY A 178 17.27 2.03 -1.02
N TYR A 179 16.09 1.73 -1.57
CA TYR A 179 15.23 2.71 -2.24
C TYR A 179 14.27 3.36 -1.22
N ILE A 180 14.77 4.33 -0.47
CA ILE A 180 14.00 5.11 0.50
C ILE A 180 13.70 6.46 -0.14
N ALA A 181 12.39 6.79 -0.28
CA ALA A 181 11.92 8.07 -0.78
C ALA A 181 11.99 9.14 0.31
#